data_cdd51ee6d812b83145ba8da22edb76b9
#
_entry.id   cdd51ee6d812b83145ba8da22edb76b9
#
_cell.length_a   1.000
_cell.length_b   1.000
_cell.length_c   1.000
_cell.angle_alpha   90.00
_cell.angle_beta   90.00
_cell.angle_gamma   90.00
#
_symmetry.space_group_name_H-M   'P 1'
#
loop_
_entity.id
_entity.type
_entity.pdbx_description
1 polymer ?
#
loop_
_entity_poly.entity_id
_entity_poly.type
_entity_poly.pdbx_seq_one_letter_code
_entity_poly.pdbx_strand_id
1 'polypeptide(L)'
;MPPQPLLVLVSMFAAGEAGGVQAFHLDAAAGTLAPAATTRGCPNSFFLAVGADRRTVYALSAGTFNEADTEEVTAWRLEPAVGPEGRTLLLAHYTGGTVGTLPLDADGRFAGEVSLARHAGSGADPARQEGPHPHAIVPAPRAPGMPQFVYAPDLGCDAIFAYRLDATGAIVPLDPPAVKTPPASGPRHLAFHPDGRRLYAINELGSTIAVYDYDSADGRLAERQVVRTLPEGFSGASKTADVTLTPDGRFVYGTNRGHDSIAVFRVKADGTLDAVEIVPSRGRGPQNLAVTPDGTTLLCANMPGNCIAVFRIDRVTGRLTSVGDPVPVASPSCVYIVQ
;
A
#
# COMPACT_ATOMS: atom_id res chain seq x y z
N MET A 1 26.12 0.52 20.85
CA MET A 1 25.20 1.66 20.88
C MET A 1 23.78 1.07 20.83
N PRO A 2 22.82 1.58 21.59
CA PRO A 2 21.43 1.17 21.37
C PRO A 2 21.02 1.46 19.91
N PRO A 3 20.18 0.61 19.29
CA PRO A 3 19.70 0.88 17.95
C PRO A 3 18.98 2.24 17.94
N GLN A 4 19.26 3.05 16.93
CA GLN A 4 18.56 4.32 16.77
C GLN A 4 17.07 4.05 16.51
N PRO A 5 16.17 4.85 17.08
CA PRO A 5 14.75 4.70 16.82
C PRO A 5 14.46 4.91 15.32
N LEU A 6 13.57 4.09 14.76
CA LEU A 6 13.14 4.21 13.38
C LEU A 6 12.24 5.44 13.22
N LEU A 7 12.42 6.19 12.14
CA LEU A 7 11.50 7.27 11.77
C LEU A 7 10.27 6.70 11.08
N VAL A 8 9.10 7.05 11.59
CA VAL A 8 7.80 6.66 11.03
C VAL A 8 7.06 7.92 10.59
N LEU A 9 6.62 7.94 9.35
CA LEU A 9 5.79 9.00 8.80
C LEU A 9 4.35 8.51 8.69
N VAL A 10 3.39 9.34 9.09
CA VAL A 10 1.97 9.03 9.07
C VAL A 10 1.23 10.14 8.34
N SER A 11 0.51 9.81 7.27
CA SER A 11 -0.43 10.74 6.68
C SER A 11 -1.73 10.77 7.48
N MET A 12 -2.28 11.96 7.65
CA MET A 12 -3.52 12.20 8.39
C MET A 12 -4.58 12.76 7.44
N PHE A 13 -5.60 11.94 7.18
CA PHE A 13 -6.72 12.35 6.34
C PHE A 13 -7.74 13.14 7.17
N ALA A 14 -7.40 14.38 7.47
CA ALA A 14 -8.23 15.31 8.21
C ALA A 14 -8.14 16.71 7.61
N ALA A 15 -9.23 17.48 7.71
CA ALA A 15 -9.28 18.83 7.20
C ALA A 15 -8.50 19.84 8.10
N GLY A 16 -8.02 20.92 7.50
CA GLY A 16 -7.38 22.02 8.19
C GLY A 16 -6.13 21.59 8.98
N GLU A 17 -5.96 22.11 10.17
CA GLU A 17 -4.79 21.89 11.02
C GLU A 17 -4.67 20.45 11.59
N ALA A 18 -5.74 19.69 11.58
CA ALA A 18 -5.73 18.28 12.02
C ALA A 18 -5.16 17.35 10.95
N GLY A 19 -5.09 17.79 9.68
CA GLY A 19 -4.51 17.05 8.57
C GLY A 19 -3.03 17.32 8.38
N GLY A 20 -2.36 16.48 7.59
CA GLY A 20 -0.95 16.64 7.26
C GLY A 20 -0.15 15.36 7.37
N VAL A 21 1.15 15.50 7.60
CA VAL A 21 2.07 14.40 7.86
C VAL A 21 2.67 14.54 9.23
N GLN A 22 2.53 13.53 10.05
CA GLN A 22 3.14 13.46 11.38
C GLN A 22 4.29 12.46 11.37
N ALA A 23 5.41 12.87 11.97
CA ALA A 23 6.58 12.02 12.17
C ALA A 23 6.64 11.52 13.61
N PHE A 24 7.06 10.27 13.78
CA PHE A 24 7.27 9.60 15.06
C PHE A 24 8.62 8.91 15.10
N HIS A 25 9.16 8.76 16.28
CA HIS A 25 10.24 7.81 16.56
C HIS A 25 9.64 6.51 17.10
N LEU A 26 9.87 5.40 16.40
CA LEU A 26 9.49 4.06 16.83
C LEU A 26 10.65 3.42 17.61
N ASP A 27 10.42 3.11 18.88
CA ASP A 27 11.19 2.11 19.60
C ASP A 27 10.57 0.73 19.34
N ALA A 28 11.13 -0.02 18.40
CA ALA A 28 10.62 -1.33 18.03
C ALA A 28 10.75 -2.37 19.18
N ALA A 29 11.72 -2.19 20.08
CA ALA A 29 11.90 -3.09 21.22
C ALA A 29 10.83 -2.86 22.28
N ALA A 30 10.52 -1.59 22.59
CA ALA A 30 9.46 -1.21 23.52
C ALA A 30 8.06 -1.22 22.87
N GLY A 31 7.98 -1.15 21.53
CA GLY A 31 6.74 -1.02 20.78
C GLY A 31 6.07 0.35 20.97
N THR A 32 6.86 1.40 21.23
CA THR A 32 6.33 2.74 21.49
C THR A 32 6.61 3.70 20.34
N LEU A 33 5.64 4.59 20.06
CA LEU A 33 5.74 5.68 19.10
C LEU A 33 5.79 7.01 19.86
N ALA A 34 6.90 7.75 19.75
CA ALA A 34 7.05 9.09 20.34
C ALA A 34 6.91 10.14 19.23
N PRO A 35 6.00 11.15 19.34
CA PRO A 35 5.90 12.20 18.36
C PRO A 35 7.22 12.95 18.18
N ALA A 36 7.62 13.21 16.93
CA ALA A 36 8.86 13.91 16.57
C ALA A 36 8.57 15.26 15.92
N ALA A 37 7.71 15.28 14.88
CA ALA A 37 7.38 16.50 14.14
C ALA A 37 6.00 16.39 13.49
N THR A 38 5.42 17.52 13.11
CA THR A 38 4.17 17.57 12.31
C THR A 38 4.31 18.61 11.23
N THR A 39 4.00 18.24 9.99
CA THR A 39 3.92 19.14 8.84
C THR A 39 2.48 19.37 8.47
N ARG A 40 2.03 20.64 8.43
CA ARG A 40 0.63 21.01 8.29
C ARG A 40 0.27 21.60 6.92
N GLY A 41 1.15 21.53 5.95
CA GLY A 41 0.95 22.13 4.61
C GLY A 41 0.14 21.29 3.62
N CYS A 42 -0.43 20.15 4.04
CA CYS A 42 -1.15 19.22 3.17
C CYS A 42 -2.38 18.63 3.89
N PRO A 43 -3.46 19.39 4.03
CA PRO A 43 -4.68 18.88 4.61
C PRO A 43 -5.19 17.68 3.80
N ASN A 44 -5.91 16.77 4.46
CA ASN A 44 -6.44 15.55 3.85
C ASN A 44 -5.36 14.70 3.14
N SER A 45 -4.16 14.64 3.72
CA SER A 45 -3.10 13.77 3.20
C SER A 45 -3.52 12.30 3.32
N PHE A 46 -3.63 11.61 2.18
CA PHE A 46 -4.17 10.25 2.14
C PHE A 46 -3.09 9.19 2.01
N PHE A 47 -2.06 9.45 1.21
CA PHE A 47 -1.00 8.49 0.94
C PHE A 47 0.37 9.15 0.96
N LEU A 48 1.40 8.38 1.32
CA LEU A 48 2.79 8.81 1.34
C LEU A 48 3.63 7.89 0.47
N ALA A 49 4.57 8.49 -0.23
CA ALA A 49 5.70 7.79 -0.83
C ALA A 49 7.00 8.48 -0.41
N VAL A 50 8.05 7.71 -0.21
CA VAL A 50 9.38 8.25 0.06
C VAL A 50 10.26 7.95 -1.15
N GLY A 51 10.94 8.97 -1.65
CA GLY A 51 11.86 8.83 -2.77
C GLY A 51 12.97 7.83 -2.46
N ALA A 52 13.52 7.20 -3.49
CA ALA A 52 14.65 6.27 -3.33
C ALA A 52 15.89 6.95 -2.73
N ASP A 53 15.99 8.29 -2.81
CA ASP A 53 16.96 9.12 -2.12
C ASP A 53 16.76 9.16 -0.60
N ARG A 54 15.63 8.64 -0.09
CA ARG A 54 15.19 8.67 1.32
C ARG A 54 15.15 10.08 1.92
N ARG A 55 15.08 11.13 1.07
CA ARG A 55 15.08 12.55 1.43
C ARG A 55 13.81 13.25 1.05
N THR A 56 13.16 12.76 0.01
CA THR A 56 11.95 13.39 -0.51
C THR A 56 10.74 12.56 -0.10
N VAL A 57 9.77 13.22 0.52
CA VAL A 57 8.45 12.63 0.83
C VAL A 57 7.45 13.27 -0.11
N TYR A 58 6.71 12.43 -0.81
CA TYR A 58 5.58 12.82 -1.63
C TYR A 58 4.31 12.48 -0.85
N ALA A 59 3.42 13.44 -0.67
CA ALA A 59 2.11 13.17 -0.10
C ALA A 59 1.03 13.50 -1.13
N LEU A 60 0.09 12.58 -1.25
CA LEU A 60 -1.13 12.77 -2.01
C LEU A 60 -2.18 13.35 -1.08
N SER A 61 -2.72 14.52 -1.43
CA SER A 61 -3.80 15.20 -0.72
C SER A 61 -5.04 15.26 -1.61
N ALA A 62 -6.21 15.07 -1.03
CA ALA A 62 -7.48 15.20 -1.73
C ALA A 62 -8.35 16.25 -1.02
N GLY A 63 -9.17 17.01 -1.76
CA GLY A 63 -10.09 17.99 -1.18
C GLY A 63 -11.13 17.34 -0.29
N THR A 64 -11.87 16.38 -0.84
CA THR A 64 -12.82 15.51 -0.14
C THR A 64 -12.85 14.14 -0.81
N PHE A 65 -13.39 13.11 -0.10
CA PHE A 65 -13.71 11.84 -0.74
C PHE A 65 -14.80 12.07 -1.79
N ASN A 66 -14.55 11.69 -3.05
CA ASN A 66 -15.44 11.74 -4.22
C ASN A 66 -15.53 13.08 -4.97
N GLU A 67 -14.68 14.06 -4.72
CA GLU A 67 -14.56 15.22 -5.62
C GLU A 67 -13.40 15.01 -6.60
N ALA A 68 -13.74 14.92 -7.90
CA ALA A 68 -12.83 14.52 -8.98
C ALA A 68 -11.70 15.52 -9.30
N ASP A 69 -11.72 16.74 -8.73
CA ASP A 69 -10.99 17.87 -9.31
C ASP A 69 -9.89 18.46 -8.44
N THR A 70 -9.52 17.86 -7.29
CA THR A 70 -8.61 18.50 -6.34
C THR A 70 -7.59 17.58 -5.70
N GLU A 71 -7.10 16.58 -6.42
CA GLU A 71 -5.97 15.78 -5.93
C GLU A 71 -4.66 16.53 -6.19
N GLU A 72 -3.89 16.80 -5.14
CA GLU A 72 -2.59 17.46 -5.20
C GLU A 72 -1.49 16.51 -4.73
N VAL A 73 -0.36 16.53 -5.42
CA VAL A 73 0.87 15.88 -4.95
C VAL A 73 1.83 16.94 -4.47
N THR A 74 2.17 16.90 -3.19
CA THR A 74 3.14 17.80 -2.58
C THR A 74 4.42 17.03 -2.24
N ALA A 75 5.57 17.63 -2.53
CA ALA A 75 6.87 17.05 -2.20
C ALA A 75 7.55 17.84 -1.09
N TRP A 76 8.06 17.14 -0.07
CA TRP A 76 8.89 17.73 1.00
C TRP A 76 10.24 17.06 1.09
N ARG A 77 11.22 17.79 1.60
CA ARG A 77 12.55 17.24 1.84
C ARG A 77 12.69 16.81 3.31
N LEU A 78 13.12 15.58 3.52
CA LEU A 78 13.64 15.09 4.81
C LEU A 78 15.14 15.36 4.87
N GLU A 79 15.64 15.95 5.95
CA GLU A 79 17.08 16.07 6.18
C GLU A 79 17.53 15.06 7.25
N PRO A 80 18.71 14.41 7.10
CA PRO A 80 19.53 14.16 5.91
C PRO A 80 19.66 12.67 5.54
N ALA A 81 19.92 12.29 4.33
CA ALA A 81 20.90 11.35 3.84
C ALA A 81 20.64 10.75 2.45
N VAL A 82 21.70 10.41 1.75
CA VAL A 82 21.89 10.31 0.30
C VAL A 82 21.69 8.89 -0.28
N GLY A 83 21.23 8.78 -1.55
CA GLY A 83 21.46 7.63 -2.43
C GLY A 83 20.53 7.65 -3.66
N PRO A 84 21.02 7.33 -4.86
CA PRO A 84 20.27 7.49 -6.09
C PRO A 84 19.57 6.20 -6.51
N GLU A 85 18.29 6.27 -6.77
CA GLU A 85 17.49 5.53 -7.76
C GLU A 85 16.01 5.74 -7.46
N GLY A 86 15.32 6.44 -8.33
CA GLY A 86 13.89 6.75 -8.23
C GLY A 86 13.61 8.03 -9.01
N ARG A 87 13.61 7.91 -10.35
CA ARG A 87 13.40 9.06 -11.24
C ARG A 87 11.98 9.19 -11.76
N THR A 88 11.05 8.40 -11.19
CA THR A 88 9.67 8.39 -11.65
C THR A 88 8.74 8.22 -10.46
N LEU A 89 7.83 9.16 -10.30
CA LEU A 89 6.71 9.02 -9.37
C LEU A 89 5.57 8.32 -10.07
N LEU A 90 5.00 7.29 -9.43
CA LEU A 90 3.84 6.54 -9.91
C LEU A 90 2.58 7.09 -9.25
N LEU A 91 1.54 7.33 -10.03
CA LEU A 91 0.30 7.97 -9.60
C LEU A 91 -0.92 7.11 -9.99
N ALA A 92 -1.85 6.93 -9.08
CA ALA A 92 -3.15 6.33 -9.33
C ALA A 92 -4.26 7.30 -8.89
N HIS A 93 -5.16 7.65 -9.81
CA HIS A 93 -6.28 8.57 -9.56
C HIS A 93 -7.57 7.76 -9.48
N TYR A 94 -8.02 7.48 -8.28
CA TYR A 94 -9.18 6.62 -8.01
C TYR A 94 -10.44 7.08 -8.72
N THR A 95 -10.86 8.33 -8.48
CA THR A 95 -12.09 8.90 -9.07
C THR A 95 -11.92 9.22 -10.56
N GLY A 96 -10.71 9.62 -10.97
CA GLY A 96 -10.42 9.95 -12.37
C GLY A 96 -10.25 8.76 -13.30
N GLY A 97 -10.15 7.53 -12.78
CA GLY A 97 -9.99 6.31 -13.58
C GLY A 97 -8.70 6.28 -14.39
N THR A 98 -7.63 6.90 -13.89
CA THR A 98 -6.34 7.00 -14.59
C THR A 98 -5.18 6.58 -13.71
N VAL A 99 -4.13 6.09 -14.34
CA VAL A 99 -2.82 5.94 -13.72
C VAL A 99 -1.78 6.69 -14.52
N GLY A 100 -0.68 7.08 -13.90
CA GLY A 100 0.33 7.83 -14.60
C GLY A 100 1.71 7.78 -13.96
N THR A 101 2.64 8.37 -14.68
CA THR A 101 4.02 8.56 -14.24
C THR A 101 4.43 10.02 -14.39
N LEU A 102 5.17 10.53 -13.42
CA LEU A 102 5.75 11.85 -13.43
C LEU A 102 7.26 11.73 -13.23
N PRO A 103 8.08 12.17 -14.20
CA PRO A 103 9.52 12.14 -14.07
C PRO A 103 10.02 13.00 -12.91
N LEU A 104 11.11 12.57 -12.29
CA LEU A 104 11.82 13.29 -11.22
C LEU A 104 13.26 13.59 -11.66
N ASP A 105 13.77 14.77 -11.28
CA ASP A 105 15.18 15.11 -11.44
C ASP A 105 16.07 14.42 -10.37
N ALA A 106 17.37 14.65 -10.44
CA ALA A 106 18.33 14.07 -9.51
C ALA A 106 18.13 14.52 -8.04
N ASP A 107 17.44 15.64 -7.83
CA ASP A 107 17.11 16.19 -6.53
C ASP A 107 15.71 15.72 -6.03
N GLY A 108 15.00 14.86 -6.79
CA GLY A 108 13.65 14.39 -6.49
C GLY A 108 12.56 15.43 -6.75
N ARG A 109 12.83 16.49 -7.52
CA ARG A 109 11.82 17.45 -7.92
C ARG A 109 11.08 16.99 -9.16
N PHE A 110 9.86 17.45 -9.34
CA PHE A 110 9.07 17.17 -10.53
C PHE A 110 9.77 17.72 -11.78
N ALA A 111 9.94 16.86 -12.78
CA ALA A 111 10.64 17.16 -14.01
C ALA A 111 9.95 16.50 -15.22
N GLY A 112 9.73 17.25 -16.30
CA GLY A 112 9.12 16.73 -17.52
C GLY A 112 7.60 16.65 -17.48
N GLU A 113 7.04 15.93 -18.47
CA GLU A 113 5.60 15.81 -18.67
C GLU A 113 5.06 14.55 -18.01
N VAL A 114 3.81 14.61 -17.55
CA VAL A 114 3.07 13.46 -17.01
C VAL A 114 2.67 12.54 -18.14
N SER A 115 2.98 11.25 -18.03
CA SER A 115 2.44 10.22 -18.90
C SER A 115 1.23 9.57 -18.23
N LEU A 116 0.06 9.57 -18.90
CA LEU A 116 -1.20 9.06 -18.36
C LEU A 116 -1.74 7.90 -19.18
N ALA A 117 -2.29 6.89 -18.50
CA ALA A 117 -3.12 5.84 -19.08
C ALA A 117 -4.50 5.86 -18.42
N ARG A 118 -5.55 5.93 -19.24
CA ARG A 118 -6.94 5.85 -18.78
C ARG A 118 -7.40 4.41 -18.83
N HIS A 119 -7.93 3.92 -17.72
CA HIS A 119 -8.61 2.63 -17.68
C HIS A 119 -9.99 2.71 -18.30
N ALA A 120 -10.52 1.58 -18.76
CA ALA A 120 -11.86 1.44 -19.29
C ALA A 120 -12.49 0.12 -18.84
N GLY A 121 -13.77 0.16 -18.55
CA GLY A 121 -14.55 -1.00 -18.11
C GLY A 121 -15.37 -0.71 -16.87
N SER A 122 -16.04 -1.75 -16.37
CA SER A 122 -16.83 -1.77 -15.15
C SER A 122 -16.80 -3.18 -14.56
N GLY A 123 -17.23 -3.32 -13.30
CA GLY A 123 -17.32 -4.61 -12.62
C GLY A 123 -18.75 -5.04 -12.32
N ALA A 124 -18.91 -6.04 -11.45
CA ALA A 124 -20.20 -6.65 -11.17
C ALA A 124 -21.01 -5.95 -10.07
N ASP A 125 -20.38 -5.07 -9.25
CA ASP A 125 -21.07 -4.28 -8.23
C ASP A 125 -21.41 -2.89 -8.77
N PRO A 126 -22.68 -2.62 -9.15
CA PRO A 126 -23.07 -1.35 -9.78
C PRO A 126 -22.93 -0.13 -8.84
N ALA A 127 -22.82 -0.33 -7.53
CA ALA A 127 -22.66 0.74 -6.55
C ALA A 127 -21.19 1.14 -6.34
N ARG A 128 -20.26 0.30 -6.75
CA ARG A 128 -18.83 0.48 -6.49
C ARG A 128 -17.96 0.28 -7.73
N GLN A 129 -18.52 -0.22 -8.81
CA GLN A 129 -17.82 -0.62 -10.02
C GLN A 129 -18.52 -0.11 -11.28
N GLU A 130 -19.14 1.07 -11.20
CA GLU A 130 -19.79 1.77 -12.33
C GLU A 130 -18.79 2.22 -13.39
N GLY A 131 -17.52 2.33 -13.03
CA GLY A 131 -16.42 2.74 -13.88
C GLY A 131 -15.07 2.37 -13.26
N PRO A 132 -13.95 2.75 -13.90
CA PRO A 132 -12.62 2.46 -13.39
C PRO A 132 -12.31 3.20 -12.09
N HIS A 133 -11.70 2.48 -11.15
CA HIS A 133 -11.20 2.99 -9.86
C HIS A 133 -9.83 2.40 -9.53
N PRO A 134 -8.75 2.82 -10.25
CA PRO A 134 -7.40 2.36 -9.93
C PRO A 134 -7.01 2.84 -8.53
N HIS A 135 -6.69 1.88 -7.64
CA HIS A 135 -6.51 2.17 -6.23
C HIS A 135 -5.04 2.28 -5.81
N ALA A 136 -4.15 1.74 -6.62
CA ALA A 136 -2.70 1.81 -6.44
C ALA A 136 -1.99 1.65 -7.79
N ILE A 137 -0.70 1.94 -7.81
CA ILE A 137 0.21 1.52 -8.88
C ILE A 137 1.54 1.13 -8.25
N VAL A 138 2.01 -0.09 -8.52
CA VAL A 138 3.12 -0.71 -7.80
C VAL A 138 4.17 -1.19 -8.79
N PRO A 139 5.46 -0.83 -8.61
CA PRO A 139 6.54 -1.36 -9.43
C PRO A 139 6.84 -2.82 -9.04
N ALA A 140 7.07 -3.66 -10.04
CA ALA A 140 7.57 -5.01 -9.81
C ALA A 140 9.05 -5.00 -9.42
N PRO A 141 9.51 -5.97 -8.61
CA PRO A 141 10.94 -6.22 -8.44
C PRO A 141 11.62 -6.42 -9.80
N ARG A 142 12.77 -5.78 -9.99
CA ARG A 142 13.49 -5.77 -11.27
C ARG A 142 14.95 -6.19 -11.11
N ALA A 143 15.39 -7.12 -11.94
CA ALA A 143 16.83 -7.37 -12.07
C ALA A 143 17.50 -6.27 -12.92
N PRO A 144 18.80 -5.96 -12.68
CA PRO A 144 19.52 -4.98 -13.49
C PRO A 144 19.44 -5.29 -14.99
N GLY A 145 19.14 -4.26 -15.81
CA GLY A 145 19.01 -4.38 -17.26
C GLY A 145 17.67 -4.93 -17.78
N MET A 146 16.79 -5.39 -16.90
CA MET A 146 15.44 -5.82 -17.30
C MET A 146 14.45 -4.64 -17.40
N PRO A 147 13.39 -4.77 -18.21
CA PRO A 147 12.30 -3.78 -18.25
C PRO A 147 11.70 -3.55 -16.85
N GLN A 148 11.27 -2.32 -16.56
CA GLN A 148 10.49 -2.03 -15.36
C GLN A 148 9.01 -2.25 -15.67
N PHE A 149 8.41 -3.26 -15.05
CA PHE A 149 6.97 -3.48 -15.08
C PHE A 149 6.31 -2.78 -13.88
N VAL A 150 5.08 -2.29 -14.09
CA VAL A 150 4.24 -1.69 -13.06
C VAL A 150 2.81 -2.20 -13.18
N TYR A 151 2.13 -2.37 -12.06
CA TYR A 151 0.79 -2.96 -11.98
C TYR A 151 -0.15 -2.06 -11.23
N ALA A 152 -1.35 -1.88 -11.79
CA ALA A 152 -2.40 -1.06 -11.19
C ALA A 152 -3.66 -1.91 -10.95
N PRO A 153 -3.96 -2.25 -9.68
CA PRO A 153 -5.23 -2.88 -9.34
C PRO A 153 -6.34 -1.86 -9.50
N ASP A 154 -7.35 -2.21 -10.25
CA ASP A 154 -8.53 -1.38 -10.50
C ASP A 154 -9.75 -2.03 -9.89
N LEU A 155 -10.21 -1.44 -8.78
CA LEU A 155 -11.37 -1.91 -8.04
C LEU A 155 -12.62 -1.91 -8.90
N GLY A 156 -12.78 -0.86 -9.71
CA GLY A 156 -13.98 -0.66 -10.51
C GLY A 156 -14.08 -1.58 -11.71
N CYS A 157 -12.96 -2.12 -12.20
CA CYS A 157 -12.91 -2.96 -13.39
C CYS A 157 -12.75 -4.46 -13.09
N ASP A 158 -12.64 -4.88 -11.83
CA ASP A 158 -12.23 -6.24 -11.46
C ASP A 158 -11.02 -6.71 -12.27
N ALA A 159 -9.94 -5.90 -12.25
CA ALA A 159 -8.75 -6.15 -13.06
C ALA A 159 -7.48 -5.62 -12.41
N ILE A 160 -6.35 -6.24 -12.74
CA ILE A 160 -5.02 -5.71 -12.48
C ILE A 160 -4.43 -5.32 -13.84
N PHE A 161 -4.33 -4.03 -14.10
CA PHE A 161 -3.72 -3.50 -15.32
C PHE A 161 -2.19 -3.59 -15.24
N ALA A 162 -1.56 -3.91 -16.35
CA ALA A 162 -0.14 -4.18 -16.45
C ALA A 162 0.53 -3.27 -17.50
N TYR A 163 1.65 -2.68 -17.11
CA TYR A 163 2.39 -1.75 -17.94
C TYR A 163 3.89 -2.01 -17.87
N ARG A 164 4.59 -1.48 -18.86
CA ARG A 164 6.04 -1.33 -18.87
C ARG A 164 6.38 0.16 -18.88
N LEU A 165 7.40 0.56 -18.12
CA LEU A 165 7.97 1.89 -18.29
C LEU A 165 9.00 1.85 -19.45
N ASP A 166 8.90 2.82 -20.34
CA ASP A 166 9.90 3.01 -21.40
C ASP A 166 11.16 3.75 -20.87
N ALA A 167 12.09 4.04 -21.75
CA ALA A 167 13.34 4.71 -21.38
C ALA A 167 13.15 6.15 -20.86
N THR A 168 12.02 6.78 -21.13
CA THR A 168 11.66 8.12 -20.64
C THR A 168 10.89 8.06 -19.31
N GLY A 169 10.51 6.87 -18.85
CA GLY A 169 9.65 6.65 -17.71
C GLY A 169 8.15 6.73 -18.05
N ALA A 170 7.80 6.83 -19.34
CA ALA A 170 6.41 6.83 -19.76
C ALA A 170 5.78 5.44 -19.65
N ILE A 171 4.47 5.43 -19.34
CA ILE A 171 3.70 4.20 -19.11
C ILE A 171 3.19 3.63 -20.45
N VAL A 172 3.52 2.37 -20.71
CA VAL A 172 3.13 1.63 -21.94
C VAL A 172 2.39 0.36 -21.55
N PRO A 173 1.12 0.17 -21.99
CA PRO A 173 0.37 -1.04 -21.67
C PRO A 173 1.06 -2.31 -22.19
N LEU A 174 0.94 -3.41 -21.45
CA LEU A 174 1.34 -4.74 -21.91
C LEU A 174 0.26 -5.34 -22.86
N ASP A 175 0.56 -6.48 -23.44
CA ASP A 175 -0.36 -7.28 -24.23
C ASP A 175 -0.42 -8.72 -23.68
N PRO A 176 -1.54 -9.13 -23.06
CA PRO A 176 -2.75 -8.35 -22.77
C PRO A 176 -2.51 -7.25 -21.73
N PRO A 177 -3.31 -6.15 -21.76
CA PRO A 177 -3.07 -4.98 -20.91
C PRO A 177 -3.52 -5.17 -19.45
N ALA A 178 -4.26 -6.24 -19.15
CA ALA A 178 -4.77 -6.53 -17.81
C ALA A 178 -5.04 -8.01 -17.58
N VAL A 179 -4.98 -8.41 -16.31
CA VAL A 179 -5.45 -9.70 -15.81
C VAL A 179 -6.77 -9.48 -15.09
N LYS A 180 -7.83 -10.22 -15.48
CA LYS A 180 -9.12 -10.16 -14.80
C LYS A 180 -9.06 -10.88 -13.46
N THR A 181 -9.76 -10.32 -12.47
CA THR A 181 -9.99 -10.92 -11.17
C THR A 181 -11.43 -11.45 -11.09
N PRO A 182 -11.79 -12.26 -10.09
CA PRO A 182 -13.18 -12.73 -9.95
C PRO A 182 -14.17 -11.56 -9.89
N PRO A 183 -15.39 -11.71 -10.44
CA PRO A 183 -16.42 -10.67 -10.39
C PRO A 183 -16.72 -10.19 -8.97
N ALA A 184 -16.90 -8.89 -8.78
CA ALA A 184 -17.10 -8.22 -7.50
C ALA A 184 -15.96 -8.46 -6.48
N SER A 185 -14.75 -8.77 -6.93
CA SER A 185 -13.59 -8.90 -6.06
C SER A 185 -13.03 -7.54 -5.64
N GLY A 186 -12.96 -6.58 -6.57
CA GLY A 186 -12.44 -5.22 -6.36
C GLY A 186 -10.99 -5.21 -5.88
N PRO A 187 -10.00 -5.53 -6.75
CA PRO A 187 -8.58 -5.51 -6.35
C PRO A 187 -8.15 -4.09 -5.97
N ARG A 188 -7.44 -3.97 -4.84
CA ARG A 188 -7.16 -2.68 -4.22
C ARG A 188 -5.67 -2.35 -4.07
N HIS A 189 -4.94 -3.15 -3.34
CA HIS A 189 -3.50 -3.02 -3.12
C HIS A 189 -2.77 -4.29 -3.52
N LEU A 190 -1.49 -4.14 -3.84
CA LEU A 190 -0.60 -5.20 -4.30
C LEU A 190 0.66 -5.23 -3.45
N ALA A 191 1.20 -6.42 -3.22
CA ALA A 191 2.50 -6.60 -2.60
C ALA A 191 3.27 -7.72 -3.31
N PHE A 192 4.47 -7.40 -3.80
CA PHE A 192 5.35 -8.40 -4.38
C PHE A 192 6.10 -9.16 -3.30
N HIS A 193 6.26 -10.46 -3.51
CA HIS A 193 7.16 -11.26 -2.70
C HIS A 193 8.62 -10.83 -2.98
N PRO A 194 9.49 -10.79 -1.95
CA PRO A 194 10.89 -10.36 -2.12
C PRO A 194 11.71 -11.18 -3.13
N ASP A 195 11.31 -12.44 -3.40
CA ASP A 195 11.98 -13.27 -4.41
C ASP A 195 11.66 -12.86 -5.86
N GLY A 196 10.73 -11.90 -6.05
CA GLY A 196 10.33 -11.40 -7.35
C GLY A 196 9.59 -12.42 -8.23
N ARG A 197 8.95 -13.43 -7.65
CA ARG A 197 8.22 -14.50 -8.39
C ARG A 197 6.72 -14.54 -8.11
N ARG A 198 6.26 -13.79 -7.10
CA ARG A 198 4.87 -13.81 -6.65
C ARG A 198 4.36 -12.41 -6.43
N LEU A 199 3.08 -12.23 -6.69
CA LEU A 199 2.30 -11.05 -6.37
C LEU A 199 1.10 -11.46 -5.54
N TYR A 200 0.83 -10.71 -4.47
CA TYR A 200 -0.36 -10.81 -3.63
C TYR A 200 -1.23 -9.60 -3.85
N ALA A 201 -2.49 -9.81 -4.23
CA ALA A 201 -3.47 -8.75 -4.44
C ALA A 201 -4.58 -8.86 -3.40
N ILE A 202 -4.81 -7.81 -2.62
CA ILE A 202 -5.95 -7.77 -1.70
C ILE A 202 -7.17 -7.20 -2.40
N ASN A 203 -8.29 -7.90 -2.28
CA ASN A 203 -9.55 -7.59 -2.96
C ASN A 203 -10.54 -6.96 -1.97
N GLU A 204 -10.82 -5.66 -2.13
CA GLU A 204 -11.62 -4.88 -1.19
C GLU A 204 -13.04 -5.43 -1.02
N LEU A 205 -13.73 -5.71 -2.13
CA LEU A 205 -15.13 -6.10 -2.13
C LEU A 205 -15.30 -7.57 -1.79
N GLY A 206 -14.37 -8.41 -2.28
CA GLY A 206 -14.40 -9.86 -2.05
C GLY A 206 -13.90 -10.31 -0.68
N SER A 207 -13.22 -9.44 0.10
CA SER A 207 -12.55 -9.78 1.36
C SER A 207 -11.65 -11.01 1.22
N THR A 208 -10.78 -10.97 0.20
CA THR A 208 -9.85 -12.05 -0.16
C THR A 208 -8.46 -11.51 -0.48
N ILE A 209 -7.47 -12.40 -0.47
CA ILE A 209 -6.16 -12.18 -1.08
C ILE A 209 -6.00 -13.19 -2.22
N ALA A 210 -5.70 -12.68 -3.42
CA ALA A 210 -5.34 -13.49 -4.58
C ALA A 210 -3.82 -13.58 -4.72
N VAL A 211 -3.31 -14.75 -5.05
CA VAL A 211 -1.90 -15.05 -5.28
C VAL A 211 -1.69 -15.25 -6.77
N TYR A 212 -0.69 -14.57 -7.31
CA TYR A 212 -0.31 -14.69 -8.71
C TYR A 212 1.14 -15.14 -8.84
N ASP A 213 1.42 -16.03 -9.80
CA ASP A 213 2.75 -16.20 -10.36
C ASP A 213 3.08 -14.94 -11.18
N TYR A 214 4.28 -14.43 -11.00
CA TYR A 214 4.82 -13.32 -11.77
C TYR A 214 6.02 -13.76 -12.59
N ASP A 215 5.95 -13.56 -13.91
CA ASP A 215 7.05 -13.77 -14.82
C ASP A 215 7.79 -12.45 -15.09
N SER A 216 9.01 -12.34 -14.60
CA SER A 216 9.82 -11.12 -14.75
C SER A 216 10.37 -10.92 -16.18
N ALA A 217 10.26 -11.91 -17.07
CA ALA A 217 10.76 -11.78 -18.44
C ALA A 217 9.79 -11.00 -19.33
N ASP A 218 8.49 -11.21 -19.16
CA ASP A 218 7.43 -10.60 -19.98
C ASP A 218 6.37 -9.82 -19.18
N GLY A 219 6.44 -9.85 -17.85
CA GLY A 219 5.52 -9.13 -16.96
C GLY A 219 4.16 -9.82 -16.79
N ARG A 220 4.01 -11.10 -17.15
CA ARG A 220 2.74 -11.82 -17.02
C ARG A 220 2.42 -12.21 -15.59
N LEU A 221 1.13 -12.14 -15.27
CA LEU A 221 0.55 -12.63 -14.03
C LEU A 221 -0.37 -13.82 -14.32
N ALA A 222 -0.25 -14.90 -13.51
CA ALA A 222 -1.13 -16.07 -13.58
C ALA A 222 -1.69 -16.37 -12.18
N GLU A 223 -3.02 -16.36 -12.02
CA GLU A 223 -3.65 -16.65 -10.73
C GLU A 223 -3.38 -18.10 -10.29
N ARG A 224 -3.02 -18.25 -9.02
CA ARG A 224 -2.70 -19.54 -8.37
C ARG A 224 -3.68 -19.93 -7.29
N GLN A 225 -4.12 -18.93 -6.51
CA GLN A 225 -4.94 -19.16 -5.32
C GLN A 225 -5.72 -17.90 -4.97
N VAL A 226 -6.90 -18.09 -4.38
CA VAL A 226 -7.64 -17.02 -3.69
C VAL A 226 -7.97 -17.53 -2.30
N VAL A 227 -7.63 -16.75 -1.26
CA VAL A 227 -7.90 -17.08 0.15
C VAL A 227 -8.77 -16.01 0.80
N ARG A 228 -9.64 -16.41 1.72
CA ARG A 228 -10.48 -15.49 2.50
C ARG A 228 -9.68 -14.84 3.62
N THR A 229 -9.96 -13.57 3.90
CA THR A 229 -9.34 -12.81 5.00
C THR A 229 -10.22 -12.78 6.26
N LEU A 230 -11.47 -13.23 6.17
CA LEU A 230 -12.45 -13.22 7.24
C LEU A 230 -12.62 -14.62 7.86
N PRO A 231 -13.02 -14.70 9.14
CA PRO A 231 -13.31 -15.99 9.77
C PRO A 231 -14.42 -16.75 9.04
N GLU A 232 -14.40 -18.06 9.14
CA GLU A 232 -15.49 -18.89 8.67
C GLU A 232 -16.80 -18.53 9.38
N GLY A 233 -17.90 -18.43 8.61
CA GLY A 233 -19.23 -18.09 9.13
C GLY A 233 -19.43 -16.58 9.38
N PHE A 234 -18.45 -15.71 9.21
CA PHE A 234 -18.67 -14.27 9.30
C PHE A 234 -19.57 -13.79 8.15
N SER A 235 -20.66 -13.10 8.50
CA SER A 235 -21.67 -12.56 7.56
C SER A 235 -21.89 -11.05 7.66
N GLY A 236 -21.12 -10.35 8.50
CA GLY A 236 -21.16 -8.89 8.62
C GLY A 236 -20.57 -8.17 7.41
N ALA A 237 -20.85 -6.87 7.30
CA ALA A 237 -20.19 -6.04 6.29
C ALA A 237 -18.68 -5.90 6.60
N SER A 238 -17.84 -6.18 5.62
CA SER A 238 -16.40 -6.01 5.70
C SER A 238 -15.82 -5.69 4.34
N LYS A 239 -14.75 -4.90 4.34
CA LYS A 239 -13.95 -4.54 3.16
C LYS A 239 -12.48 -4.59 3.53
N THR A 240 -11.67 -5.27 2.75
CA THR A 240 -10.23 -5.22 2.96
C THR A 240 -9.66 -3.84 2.58
N ALA A 241 -8.44 -3.53 3.03
CA ALA A 241 -7.78 -2.30 2.62
C ALA A 241 -6.34 -2.53 2.17
N ASP A 242 -5.49 -3.10 3.00
CA ASP A 242 -4.06 -3.17 2.72
C ASP A 242 -3.51 -4.58 2.86
N VAL A 243 -2.44 -4.85 2.13
CA VAL A 243 -1.67 -6.10 2.16
C VAL A 243 -0.19 -5.78 2.25
N THR A 244 0.50 -6.42 3.18
CA THR A 244 1.96 -6.29 3.33
C THR A 244 2.60 -7.63 3.67
N LEU A 245 3.92 -7.72 3.49
CA LEU A 245 4.72 -8.90 3.82
C LEU A 245 5.79 -8.58 4.86
N THR A 246 6.24 -9.62 5.56
CA THR A 246 7.53 -9.53 6.24
C THR A 246 8.67 -9.39 5.21
N PRO A 247 9.76 -8.69 5.54
CA PRO A 247 10.89 -8.50 4.61
C PRO A 247 11.53 -9.79 4.10
N ASP A 248 11.43 -10.87 4.87
CA ASP A 248 11.89 -12.21 4.47
C ASP A 248 10.87 -12.99 3.62
N GLY A 249 9.70 -12.41 3.33
CA GLY A 249 8.65 -13.00 2.53
C GLY A 249 7.86 -14.15 3.18
N ARG A 250 8.11 -14.46 4.46
CA ARG A 250 7.51 -15.67 5.10
C ARG A 250 6.07 -15.51 5.51
N PHE A 251 5.61 -14.28 5.70
CA PHE A 251 4.24 -13.98 6.16
C PHE A 251 3.62 -12.82 5.40
N VAL A 252 2.32 -12.95 5.17
CA VAL A 252 1.44 -11.93 4.56
C VAL A 252 0.41 -11.49 5.58
N TYR A 253 0.16 -10.20 5.66
CA TYR A 253 -0.85 -9.58 6.52
C TYR A 253 -1.84 -8.80 5.67
N GLY A 254 -3.14 -8.97 5.94
CA GLY A 254 -4.21 -8.25 5.25
C GLY A 254 -5.21 -7.64 6.23
N THR A 255 -5.68 -6.43 5.98
CA THR A 255 -6.64 -5.75 6.86
C THR A 255 -8.08 -5.98 6.45
N ASN A 256 -9.00 -6.02 7.44
CA ASN A 256 -10.46 -6.12 7.25
C ASN A 256 -11.14 -4.94 7.97
N ARG A 257 -11.62 -3.95 7.23
CA ARG A 257 -12.42 -2.83 7.76
C ARG A 257 -13.87 -3.26 7.94
N GLY A 258 -14.46 -3.00 9.08
CA GLY A 258 -15.80 -3.46 9.48
C GLY A 258 -15.74 -4.71 10.36
N HIS A 259 -14.94 -5.73 10.04
CA HIS A 259 -14.56 -6.77 10.99
C HIS A 259 -13.45 -6.29 11.94
N ASP A 260 -12.73 -5.21 11.56
CA ASP A 260 -11.69 -4.55 12.34
C ASP A 260 -10.59 -5.49 12.81
N SER A 261 -10.02 -6.22 11.85
CA SER A 261 -9.00 -7.23 12.11
C SER A 261 -7.86 -7.23 11.08
N ILE A 262 -6.82 -7.97 11.43
CA ILE A 262 -5.69 -8.31 10.57
C ILE A 262 -5.70 -9.82 10.36
N ALA A 263 -5.79 -10.26 9.12
CA ALA A 263 -5.62 -11.66 8.74
C ALA A 263 -4.13 -11.95 8.52
N VAL A 264 -3.65 -13.05 9.07
CA VAL A 264 -2.25 -13.48 9.02
C VAL A 264 -2.15 -14.77 8.24
N PHE A 265 -1.24 -14.80 7.27
CA PHE A 265 -0.99 -15.98 6.44
C PHE A 265 0.50 -16.32 6.43
N ARG A 266 0.80 -17.61 6.39
CA ARG A 266 2.14 -18.15 6.11
C ARG A 266 2.28 -18.34 4.60
N VAL A 267 3.39 -17.91 4.05
CA VAL A 267 3.79 -18.22 2.67
C VAL A 267 4.42 -19.61 2.63
N LYS A 268 3.87 -20.51 1.81
CA LYS A 268 4.41 -21.85 1.57
C LYS A 268 5.57 -21.80 0.56
N ALA A 269 6.30 -22.91 0.46
CA ALA A 269 7.42 -23.01 -0.47
C ALA A 269 7.04 -22.80 -1.95
N ASP A 270 5.78 -23.09 -2.32
CA ASP A 270 5.24 -22.84 -3.66
C ASP A 270 4.67 -21.41 -3.83
N GLY A 271 4.76 -20.56 -2.79
CA GLY A 271 4.29 -19.19 -2.76
C GLY A 271 2.79 -19.04 -2.44
N THR A 272 2.05 -20.13 -2.29
CA THR A 272 0.65 -20.09 -1.85
C THR A 272 0.54 -19.79 -0.35
N LEU A 273 -0.66 -19.43 0.11
CA LEU A 273 -0.93 -18.97 1.46
C LEU A 273 -1.67 -20.01 2.29
N ASP A 274 -1.21 -20.22 3.54
CA ASP A 274 -1.93 -20.93 4.59
C ASP A 274 -2.34 -19.94 5.69
N ALA A 275 -3.62 -20.00 6.11
CA ALA A 275 -4.11 -19.15 7.20
C ALA A 275 -3.44 -19.52 8.53
N VAL A 276 -3.00 -18.49 9.26
CA VAL A 276 -2.40 -18.65 10.60
C VAL A 276 -3.37 -18.22 11.68
N GLU A 277 -3.87 -16.97 11.59
CA GLU A 277 -4.83 -16.43 12.54
C GLU A 277 -5.52 -15.18 11.96
N ILE A 278 -6.56 -14.73 12.65
CA ILE A 278 -7.19 -13.42 12.44
C ILE A 278 -7.27 -12.75 13.81
N VAL A 279 -6.63 -11.58 13.96
CA VAL A 279 -6.55 -10.87 15.23
C VAL A 279 -7.23 -9.49 15.15
N PRO A 280 -7.79 -8.95 16.25
CA PRO A 280 -8.30 -7.59 16.27
C PRO A 280 -7.23 -6.56 15.90
N SER A 281 -7.56 -5.57 15.07
CA SER A 281 -6.65 -4.47 14.68
C SER A 281 -6.38 -3.45 15.79
N ARG A 282 -7.03 -3.60 16.95
CA ARG A 282 -6.94 -2.71 18.11
C ARG A 282 -7.46 -1.28 17.84
N GLY A 283 -8.28 -1.12 16.81
CA GLY A 283 -8.95 0.12 16.43
C GLY A 283 -10.01 -0.17 15.38
N ARG A 284 -10.74 0.85 14.93
CA ARG A 284 -11.75 0.73 13.87
C ARG A 284 -11.18 1.08 12.51
N GLY A 285 -11.55 0.30 11.49
CA GLY A 285 -11.23 0.56 10.10
C GLY A 285 -9.72 0.53 9.81
N PRO A 286 -9.04 -0.62 9.99
CA PRO A 286 -7.63 -0.75 9.67
C PRO A 286 -7.39 -0.48 8.18
N GLN A 287 -6.73 0.64 7.88
CA GLN A 287 -6.58 1.20 6.55
C GLN A 287 -5.25 0.83 5.90
N ASN A 288 -4.16 0.80 6.68
CA ASN A 288 -2.82 0.58 6.16
C ASN A 288 -1.93 -0.13 7.18
N LEU A 289 -0.96 -0.90 6.69
CA LEU A 289 0.01 -1.67 7.47
C LEU A 289 1.44 -1.30 7.07
N ALA A 290 2.33 -1.27 8.05
CA ALA A 290 3.76 -1.19 7.79
C ALA A 290 4.53 -2.17 8.68
N VAL A 291 5.49 -2.91 8.10
CA VAL A 291 6.37 -3.84 8.82
C VAL A 291 7.76 -3.24 8.90
N THR A 292 8.40 -3.32 10.06
CA THR A 292 9.78 -2.85 10.24
C THR A 292 10.77 -3.65 9.39
N PRO A 293 11.90 -3.04 8.97
CA PRO A 293 12.89 -3.71 8.13
C PRO A 293 13.47 -4.99 8.70
N ASP A 294 13.51 -5.11 10.03
CA ASP A 294 13.95 -6.33 10.72
C ASP A 294 12.86 -7.42 10.85
N GLY A 295 11.63 -7.10 10.40
CA GLY A 295 10.49 -8.01 10.41
C GLY A 295 9.95 -8.34 11.80
N THR A 296 10.22 -7.51 12.82
CA THR A 296 9.84 -7.78 14.21
C THR A 296 8.58 -7.04 14.66
N THR A 297 8.22 -5.94 13.99
CA THR A 297 7.12 -5.07 14.40
C THR A 297 6.22 -4.72 13.21
N LEU A 298 4.90 -4.73 13.45
CA LEU A 298 3.89 -4.28 12.51
C LEU A 298 3.12 -3.11 13.12
N LEU A 299 2.97 -2.05 12.33
CA LEU A 299 2.13 -0.89 12.64
C LEU A 299 0.83 -1.00 11.84
N CYS A 300 -0.31 -0.74 12.49
CA CYS A 300 -1.63 -0.73 11.87
C CYS A 300 -2.29 0.64 12.06
N ALA A 301 -2.51 1.36 10.97
CA ALA A 301 -3.28 2.61 10.97
C ALA A 301 -4.78 2.31 10.96
N ASN A 302 -5.47 2.69 12.00
CA ASN A 302 -6.91 2.55 12.16
C ASN A 302 -7.57 3.90 11.89
N MET A 303 -7.91 4.19 10.62
CA MET A 303 -8.25 5.53 10.14
C MET A 303 -9.48 6.12 10.85
N PRO A 304 -10.68 5.53 10.78
CA PRO A 304 -11.83 6.06 11.54
C PRO A 304 -11.73 5.79 13.05
N GLY A 305 -10.78 4.92 13.48
CA GLY A 305 -10.47 4.68 14.88
C GLY A 305 -9.53 5.72 15.49
N ASN A 306 -8.97 6.63 14.69
CA ASN A 306 -8.05 7.69 15.10
C ASN A 306 -6.87 7.18 15.94
N CYS A 307 -6.28 6.06 15.55
CA CYS A 307 -5.13 5.50 16.27
C CYS A 307 -4.23 4.63 15.41
N ILE A 308 -2.99 4.48 15.85
CA ILE A 308 -2.04 3.49 15.35
C ILE A 308 -1.84 2.43 16.43
N ALA A 309 -2.07 1.17 16.07
CA ALA A 309 -1.76 0.02 16.91
C ALA A 309 -0.39 -0.56 16.54
N VAL A 310 0.35 -1.00 17.55
CA VAL A 310 1.66 -1.62 17.40
C VAL A 310 1.56 -3.09 17.77
N PHE A 311 2.13 -3.95 16.92
CA PHE A 311 2.17 -5.40 17.13
C PHE A 311 3.60 -5.91 17.03
N ARG A 312 3.95 -6.84 17.90
CA ARG A 312 5.14 -7.67 17.75
C ARG A 312 4.82 -8.85 16.85
N ILE A 313 5.71 -9.13 15.91
CA ILE A 313 5.63 -10.29 15.01
C ILE A 313 6.48 -11.42 15.62
N ASP A 314 5.87 -12.58 15.84
CA ASP A 314 6.62 -13.81 16.10
C ASP A 314 7.26 -14.28 14.79
N ARG A 315 8.56 -14.20 14.69
CA ARG A 315 9.31 -14.51 13.46
C ARG A 315 9.23 -15.99 13.02
N VAL A 316 8.78 -16.88 13.88
CA VAL A 316 8.65 -18.32 13.57
C VAL A 316 7.26 -18.65 13.07
N THR A 317 6.23 -18.08 13.69
CA THR A 317 4.83 -18.39 13.42
C THR A 317 4.10 -17.32 12.61
N GLY A 318 4.62 -16.09 12.55
CA GLY A 318 3.97 -14.92 11.96
C GLY A 318 2.89 -14.28 12.84
N ARG A 319 2.60 -14.88 13.99
CA ARG A 319 1.54 -14.41 14.89
C ARG A 319 1.81 -13.02 15.43
N LEU A 320 0.73 -12.27 15.61
CA LEU A 320 0.75 -10.90 16.10
C LEU A 320 0.38 -10.83 17.58
N THR A 321 1.19 -10.12 18.35
CA THR A 321 0.88 -9.76 19.74
C THR A 321 0.87 -8.25 19.87
N SER A 322 -0.26 -7.66 20.29
CA SER A 322 -0.35 -6.21 20.50
C SER A 322 0.59 -5.73 21.60
N VAL A 323 1.20 -4.57 21.39
CA VAL A 323 2.14 -3.95 22.36
C VAL A 323 1.57 -2.61 22.78
N GLY A 324 1.40 -2.45 24.09
CA GLY A 324 0.85 -1.22 24.67
C GLY A 324 -0.58 -0.88 24.22
N ASP A 325 -1.00 0.33 24.50
CA ASP A 325 -2.26 0.90 24.01
C ASP A 325 -2.04 1.56 22.65
N PRO A 326 -3.07 1.58 21.77
CA PRO A 326 -2.97 2.28 20.50
C PRO A 326 -2.67 3.76 20.68
N VAL A 327 -1.74 4.29 19.88
CA VAL A 327 -1.30 5.68 19.92
C VAL A 327 -2.33 6.55 19.20
N PRO A 328 -2.88 7.60 19.83
CA PRO A 328 -3.83 8.51 19.20
C PRO A 328 -3.18 9.29 18.05
N VAL A 329 -3.77 9.18 16.85
CA VAL A 329 -3.40 9.92 15.64
C VAL A 329 -4.68 10.23 14.86
N ALA A 330 -4.87 11.47 14.46
CA ALA A 330 -6.08 11.87 13.76
C ALA A 330 -6.16 11.21 12.37
N SER A 331 -7.16 10.38 12.15
CA SER A 331 -7.49 9.77 10.85
C SER A 331 -6.26 9.23 10.07
N PRO A 332 -5.42 8.35 10.66
CA PRO A 332 -4.19 7.88 10.02
C PRO A 332 -4.53 7.01 8.82
N SER A 333 -4.10 7.42 7.62
CA SER A 333 -4.47 6.76 6.37
C SER A 333 -3.32 5.97 5.74
N CYS A 334 -2.07 6.39 5.94
CA CYS A 334 -0.89 5.68 5.49
C CYS A 334 0.23 5.80 6.52
N VAL A 335 0.94 4.71 6.77
CA VAL A 335 2.13 4.63 7.63
C VAL A 335 3.32 4.22 6.79
N TYR A 336 4.40 4.98 6.83
CA TYR A 336 5.65 4.68 6.15
C TYR A 336 6.82 4.65 7.15
N ILE A 337 7.58 3.57 7.18
CA ILE A 337 8.78 3.45 8.00
C ILE A 337 10.00 3.82 7.14
N VAL A 338 10.68 4.90 7.49
CA VAL A 338 11.89 5.35 6.79
C VAL A 338 13.04 4.43 7.19
N GLN A 339 13.64 3.79 6.19
CA GLN A 339 14.73 2.81 6.35
C GLN A 339 16.10 3.45 6.27
#